data_7ca8c6f035175b1a8071dfe2f1144846
#
_entry.id   7ca8c6f035175b1a8071dfe2f1144846
#
_cell.length_a   1.000
_cell.length_b   1.000
_cell.length_c   1.000
_cell.angle_alpha   90.00
_cell.angle_beta   90.00
_cell.angle_gamma   90.00
#
_symmetry.space_group_name_H-M   'P 1'
#
loop_
_entity.id
_entity.type
_entity.pdbx_description
1 polymer ?
#
loop_
_entity_poly.entity_id
_entity_poly.type
_entity_poly.pdbx_seq_one_letter_code
_entity_poly.pdbx_strand_id
1 'polypeptide(L)'
;QHINTIVDYSMYWVIGILNHYRMTGDEEFVKAIYPRMTAMMDFLGGQLDENGFIVGREGDWIFVDWADMDKEGAICAEQMLLAMCYQTMTQADELVLGDGSQWQEKYETLTAQIEKFYWNEEKGAYIDSFSSGNNNVTRHANIFAILFGFADDARKELLMKNVIENDEIPQI
;
A
#
# COMPACT_ATOMS: atom_id res chain seq x y z
N GLN A 1 -19.09 18.82 -12.67
CA GLN A 1 -19.13 17.97 -11.49
C GLN A 1 -17.71 17.46 -11.29
N HIS A 2 -17.02 17.92 -10.24
CA HIS A 2 -15.70 17.41 -9.90
C HIS A 2 -15.89 16.05 -9.26
N ILE A 3 -15.30 15.02 -9.85
CA ILE A 3 -15.21 13.70 -9.24
C ILE A 3 -14.01 13.76 -8.29
N ASN A 4 -14.21 13.41 -7.03
CA ASN A 4 -13.10 13.32 -6.07
C ASN A 4 -12.08 12.29 -6.56
N THR A 5 -10.81 12.58 -6.38
CA THR A 5 -9.75 11.62 -6.70
C THR A 5 -9.84 10.48 -5.70
N ILE A 6 -9.73 9.25 -6.20
CA ILE A 6 -9.62 8.05 -5.39
C ILE A 6 -8.13 7.67 -5.37
N VAL A 7 -7.48 7.86 -4.23
CA VAL A 7 -6.02 7.79 -4.10
C VAL A 7 -5.49 6.39 -4.42
N ASP A 8 -6.12 5.36 -3.88
CA ASP A 8 -5.77 3.96 -4.08
C ASP A 8 -5.79 3.54 -5.57
N TYR A 9 -6.70 4.09 -6.38
CA TYR A 9 -6.73 3.79 -7.83
C TYR A 9 -5.48 4.30 -8.56
N SER A 10 -4.92 5.41 -8.12
CA SER A 10 -3.64 5.91 -8.63
C SER A 10 -2.50 4.93 -8.32
N MET A 11 -2.49 4.36 -7.12
CA MET A 11 -1.51 3.35 -6.72
C MET A 11 -1.69 2.03 -7.47
N TYR A 12 -2.92 1.55 -7.62
CA TYR A 12 -3.20 0.35 -8.44
C TYR A 12 -2.78 0.52 -9.90
N TRP A 13 -2.88 1.74 -10.45
CA TRP A 13 -2.40 1.99 -11.80
C TRP A 13 -0.88 1.78 -11.89
N VAL A 14 -0.08 2.31 -10.95
CA VAL A 14 1.38 2.12 -10.91
C VAL A 14 1.71 0.63 -10.81
N ILE A 15 1.11 -0.08 -9.84
CA ILE A 15 1.32 -1.52 -9.61
C ILE A 15 0.95 -2.33 -10.86
N GLY A 16 -0.14 -1.95 -11.54
CA GLY A 16 -0.65 -2.60 -12.74
C GLY A 16 0.33 -2.60 -13.91
N ILE A 17 1.15 -1.55 -14.05
CA ILE A 17 2.17 -1.46 -15.11
C ILE A 17 3.20 -2.60 -14.99
N LEU A 18 3.71 -2.83 -13.79
CA LEU A 18 4.68 -3.90 -13.59
C LEU A 18 4.05 -5.30 -13.70
N ASN A 19 2.79 -5.44 -13.28
CA ASN A 19 2.07 -6.69 -13.48
C ASN A 19 1.88 -6.99 -14.97
N HIS A 20 1.57 -5.98 -15.79
CA HIS A 20 1.55 -6.12 -17.25
C HIS A 20 2.92 -6.61 -17.77
N TYR A 21 4.01 -5.97 -17.36
CA TYR A 21 5.36 -6.39 -17.73
C TYR A 21 5.66 -7.84 -17.34
N ARG A 22 5.33 -8.24 -16.12
CA ARG A 22 5.54 -9.61 -15.65
C ARG A 22 4.79 -10.66 -16.47
N MET A 23 3.64 -10.30 -17.01
CA MET A 23 2.83 -11.19 -17.86
C MET A 23 3.25 -11.21 -19.32
N THR A 24 3.81 -10.13 -19.84
CA THR A 24 4.05 -9.95 -21.28
C THR A 24 5.52 -9.88 -21.68
N GLY A 25 6.40 -9.47 -20.73
CA GLY A 25 7.80 -9.16 -21.00
C GLY A 25 7.99 -7.87 -21.83
N ASP A 26 6.97 -7.01 -21.94
CA ASP A 26 7.00 -5.80 -22.77
C ASP A 26 7.77 -4.65 -22.10
N GLU A 27 9.09 -4.69 -22.23
CA GLU A 27 9.99 -3.64 -21.73
C GLU A 27 9.76 -2.28 -22.41
N GLU A 28 9.46 -2.29 -23.69
CA GLU A 28 9.28 -1.06 -24.46
C GLU A 28 8.05 -0.29 -23.97
N PHE A 29 7.00 -1.00 -23.57
CA PHE A 29 5.84 -0.39 -22.91
C PHE A 29 6.24 0.26 -21.58
N VAL A 30 7.02 -0.44 -20.73
CA VAL A 30 7.47 0.12 -19.43
C VAL A 30 8.30 1.36 -19.67
N LYS A 31 9.27 1.34 -20.60
CA LYS A 31 10.11 2.51 -20.94
C LYS A 31 9.25 3.68 -21.43
N ALA A 32 8.26 3.42 -22.26
CA ALA A 32 7.38 4.47 -22.80
C ALA A 32 6.48 5.12 -21.73
N ILE A 33 6.00 4.34 -20.77
CA ILE A 33 5.10 4.82 -19.70
C ILE A 33 5.84 5.38 -18.48
N TYR A 34 7.11 5.04 -18.30
CA TYR A 34 7.93 5.37 -17.14
C TYR A 34 7.88 6.85 -16.72
N PRO A 35 7.97 7.86 -17.63
CA PRO A 35 7.85 9.27 -17.22
C PRO A 35 6.51 9.60 -16.55
N ARG A 36 5.45 8.87 -16.89
CA ARG A 36 4.13 9.04 -16.26
C ARG A 36 4.07 8.35 -14.90
N MET A 37 4.76 7.21 -14.75
CA MET A 37 4.89 6.55 -13.45
C MET A 37 5.61 7.47 -12.47
N THR A 38 6.75 8.07 -12.86
CA THR A 38 7.49 9.02 -12.04
C THR A 38 6.63 10.22 -11.64
N ALA A 39 5.92 10.83 -12.60
CA ALA A 39 5.02 11.94 -12.31
C ALA A 39 3.87 11.56 -11.35
N MET A 40 3.36 10.33 -11.44
CA MET A 40 2.36 9.84 -10.49
C MET A 40 2.96 9.66 -9.10
N MET A 41 4.17 9.13 -9.00
CA MET A 41 4.86 8.98 -7.70
C MET A 41 5.20 10.33 -7.07
N ASP A 42 5.56 11.34 -7.86
CA ASP A 42 5.75 12.72 -7.38
C ASP A 42 4.44 13.31 -6.85
N PHE A 43 3.33 13.07 -7.55
CA PHE A 43 2.00 13.48 -7.11
C PHE A 43 1.58 12.82 -5.79
N LEU A 44 1.80 11.52 -5.65
CA LEU A 44 1.54 10.80 -4.40
C LEU A 44 2.48 11.27 -3.28
N GLY A 45 3.75 11.50 -3.59
CA GLY A 45 4.76 12.00 -2.65
C GLY A 45 4.43 13.36 -2.05
N GLY A 46 3.67 14.19 -2.79
CA GLY A 46 3.17 15.48 -2.30
C GLY A 46 2.00 15.38 -1.30
N GLN A 47 1.55 14.16 -0.97
CA GLN A 47 0.39 13.90 -0.10
C GLN A 47 0.78 13.14 1.18
N LEU A 48 2.07 13.04 1.46
CA LEU A 48 2.57 12.34 2.65
C LEU A 48 2.52 13.27 3.87
N ASP A 49 2.23 12.66 5.03
CA ASP A 49 2.34 13.31 6.33
C ASP A 49 3.79 13.32 6.84
N GLU A 50 3.98 13.80 8.07
CA GLU A 50 5.28 13.86 8.74
C GLU A 50 5.92 12.49 9.02
N ASN A 51 5.11 11.42 9.04
CA ASN A 51 5.57 10.04 9.21
C ASN A 51 5.89 9.36 7.88
N GLY A 52 5.66 10.04 6.74
CA GLY A 52 5.82 9.49 5.41
C GLY A 52 4.63 8.64 4.95
N PHE A 53 3.48 8.76 5.60
CA PHE A 53 2.24 8.07 5.24
C PHE A 53 1.40 8.89 4.27
N ILE A 54 0.80 8.24 3.28
CA ILE A 54 -0.14 8.89 2.40
C ILE A 54 -1.46 9.13 3.14
N VAL A 55 -1.93 10.38 3.09
CA VAL A 55 -3.17 10.80 3.75
C VAL A 55 -4.19 11.40 2.78
N GLY A 56 -3.81 11.55 1.50
CA GLY A 56 -4.62 12.26 0.52
C GLY A 56 -4.62 13.78 0.73
N ARG A 57 -5.32 14.49 -0.15
CA ARG A 57 -5.54 15.94 -0.06
C ARG A 57 -6.95 16.19 0.45
N GLU A 58 -7.21 17.41 0.89
CA GLU A 58 -8.58 17.83 1.18
C GLU A 58 -9.51 17.60 -0.04
N GLY A 59 -10.55 16.81 0.17
CA GLY A 59 -11.51 16.44 -0.86
C GLY A 59 -11.17 15.18 -1.66
N ASP A 60 -10.00 14.58 -1.49
CA ASP A 60 -9.70 13.26 -2.02
C ASP A 60 -10.48 12.19 -1.23
N TRP A 61 -10.78 11.11 -1.88
CA TRP A 61 -11.49 10.01 -1.27
C TRP A 61 -10.57 8.82 -1.05
N ILE A 62 -10.38 8.47 0.21
CA ILE A 62 -9.72 7.24 0.60
C ILE A 62 -10.79 6.15 0.62
N PHE A 63 -10.78 5.32 -0.39
CA PHE A 63 -11.84 4.35 -0.60
C PHE A 63 -11.52 2.99 0.02
N VAL A 64 -10.40 2.39 -0.35
CA VAL A 64 -10.00 1.01 -0.10
C VAL A 64 -11.11 0.03 -0.51
N ASP A 65 -12.25 0.07 0.19
CA ASP A 65 -13.44 -0.74 -0.10
C ASP A 65 -14.68 -0.16 0.61
N TRP A 66 -15.85 -0.78 0.35
CA TRP A 66 -17.12 -0.52 1.01
C TRP A 66 -17.23 -1.12 2.43
N ALA A 67 -16.25 -1.91 2.86
CA ALA A 67 -16.21 -2.50 4.18
C ALA A 67 -16.24 -1.44 5.29
N ASP A 68 -16.81 -1.80 6.41
CA ASP A 68 -16.82 -0.98 7.64
C ASP A 68 -15.45 -1.07 8.31
N MET A 69 -14.54 -0.21 7.87
CA MET A 69 -13.17 -0.10 8.35
C MET A 69 -12.92 1.28 8.95
N ASP A 70 -11.95 1.36 9.85
CA ASP A 70 -11.52 2.63 10.41
C ASP A 70 -10.67 3.41 9.40
N LYS A 71 -11.23 4.51 8.89
CA LYS A 71 -10.62 5.38 7.87
C LYS A 71 -10.14 6.73 8.42
N GLU A 72 -9.89 6.83 9.71
CA GLU A 72 -9.39 8.08 10.31
C GLU A 72 -7.88 8.23 10.08
N GLY A 73 -7.48 9.35 9.48
CA GLY A 73 -6.08 9.67 9.20
C GLY A 73 -5.42 8.75 8.17
N ALA A 74 -4.18 8.35 8.43
CA ALA A 74 -3.46 7.43 7.57
C ALA A 74 -3.95 5.98 7.78
N ILE A 75 -4.31 5.30 6.69
CA ILE A 75 -4.90 3.95 6.72
C ILE A 75 -3.86 2.92 6.32
N CYS A 76 -3.71 1.85 7.11
CA CYS A 76 -2.70 0.82 6.91
C CYS A 76 -2.70 0.22 5.50
N ALA A 77 -3.88 -0.15 4.97
CA ALA A 77 -4.00 -0.72 3.63
C ALA A 77 -3.45 0.22 2.54
N GLU A 78 -3.69 1.54 2.66
CA GLU A 78 -3.13 2.54 1.75
C GLU A 78 -1.61 2.61 1.82
N GLN A 79 -1.04 2.51 3.02
CA GLN A 79 0.42 2.52 3.18
C GLN A 79 1.06 1.28 2.56
N MET A 80 0.41 0.12 2.66
CA MET A 80 0.88 -1.10 2.00
C MET A 80 0.81 -0.98 0.48
N LEU A 81 -0.23 -0.35 -0.08
CA LEU A 81 -0.29 -0.06 -1.52
C LEU A 81 0.82 0.92 -1.94
N LEU A 82 1.10 1.96 -1.15
CA LEU A 82 2.20 2.89 -1.43
C LEU A 82 3.56 2.17 -1.40
N ALA A 83 3.78 1.30 -0.43
CA ALA A 83 5.01 0.49 -0.37
C ALA A 83 5.14 -0.40 -1.63
N MET A 84 4.04 -0.99 -2.11
CA MET A 84 4.04 -1.74 -3.37
C MET A 84 4.33 -0.85 -4.59
N CYS A 85 3.90 0.42 -4.57
CA CYS A 85 4.32 1.37 -5.60
C CYS A 85 5.83 1.61 -5.57
N TYR A 86 6.43 1.78 -4.39
CA TYR A 86 7.89 1.94 -4.27
C TYR A 86 8.63 0.70 -4.78
N GLN A 87 8.18 -0.50 -4.41
CA GLN A 87 8.76 -1.75 -4.94
C GLN A 87 8.60 -1.86 -6.46
N THR A 88 7.47 -1.43 -7.00
CA THR A 88 7.21 -1.37 -8.45
C THR A 88 8.20 -0.41 -9.12
N MET A 89 8.39 0.77 -8.55
CA MET A 89 9.32 1.76 -9.08
C MET A 89 10.78 1.30 -8.99
N THR A 90 11.15 0.58 -7.91
CA THR A 90 12.48 -0.05 -7.83
C THR A 90 12.75 -0.90 -9.06
N GLN A 91 11.83 -1.80 -9.42
CA GLN A 91 11.99 -2.68 -10.58
C GLN A 91 11.91 -1.91 -11.91
N ALA A 92 11.07 -0.88 -12.00
CA ALA A 92 10.97 -0.04 -13.19
C ALA A 92 12.25 0.79 -13.42
N ASP A 93 12.84 1.35 -12.35
CA ASP A 93 14.10 2.10 -12.43
C ASP A 93 15.26 1.18 -12.79
N GLU A 94 15.34 -0.03 -12.23
CA GLU A 94 16.33 -1.03 -12.62
C GLU A 94 16.25 -1.34 -14.11
N LEU A 95 15.04 -1.49 -14.65
CA LEU A 95 14.79 -1.79 -16.05
C LEU A 95 15.11 -0.62 -16.99
N VAL A 96 14.80 0.60 -16.59
CA VAL A 96 14.92 1.80 -17.45
C VAL A 96 16.24 2.53 -17.27
N LEU A 97 16.71 2.64 -16.03
CA LEU A 97 17.88 3.44 -15.64
C LEU A 97 19.07 2.60 -15.17
N GLY A 98 18.85 1.32 -14.82
CA GLY A 98 19.86 0.42 -14.27
C GLY A 98 20.13 0.58 -12.76
N ASP A 99 19.33 1.39 -12.06
CA ASP A 99 19.47 1.61 -10.61
C ASP A 99 18.11 1.97 -9.98
N GLY A 100 17.59 1.11 -9.11
CA GLY A 100 16.34 1.29 -8.35
C GLY A 100 16.56 1.69 -6.88
N SER A 101 17.79 2.00 -6.46
CA SER A 101 18.17 2.14 -5.04
C SER A 101 17.35 3.22 -4.29
N GLN A 102 17.01 4.34 -4.93
CA GLN A 102 16.22 5.41 -4.30
C GLN A 102 14.82 4.98 -3.90
N TRP A 103 14.17 4.13 -4.67
CA TRP A 103 12.84 3.62 -4.38
C TRP A 103 12.89 2.47 -3.37
N GLN A 104 13.95 1.69 -3.42
CA GLN A 104 14.21 0.65 -2.43
C GLN A 104 14.37 1.24 -1.03
N GLU A 105 15.11 2.34 -0.87
CA GLU A 105 15.25 3.04 0.41
C GLU A 105 13.89 3.56 0.93
N LYS A 106 13.06 4.12 0.05
CA LYS A 106 11.69 4.55 0.41
C LYS A 106 10.82 3.37 0.84
N TYR A 107 10.92 2.25 0.12
CA TYR A 107 10.20 1.02 0.48
C TYR A 107 10.58 0.53 1.88
N GLU A 108 11.88 0.41 2.16
CA GLU A 108 12.38 -0.05 3.46
C GLU A 108 11.97 0.90 4.60
N THR A 109 12.07 2.20 4.38
CA THR A 109 11.63 3.21 5.34
C THR A 109 10.14 3.08 5.64
N LEU A 110 9.31 3.03 4.61
CA LEU A 110 7.86 2.95 4.78
C LEU A 110 7.43 1.63 5.43
N THR A 111 8.02 0.51 5.05
CA THR A 111 7.70 -0.80 5.66
C THR A 111 8.06 -0.84 7.14
N ALA A 112 9.19 -0.24 7.54
CA ALA A 112 9.54 -0.10 8.95
C ALA A 112 8.54 0.79 9.73
N GLN A 113 8.02 1.85 9.11
CA GLN A 113 6.98 2.69 9.72
C GLN A 113 5.64 1.95 9.80
N ILE A 114 5.24 1.20 8.76
CA ILE A 114 4.04 0.36 8.78
C ILE A 114 4.11 -0.60 9.96
N GLU A 115 5.22 -1.29 10.12
CA GLU A 115 5.45 -2.21 11.23
C GLU A 115 5.29 -1.53 12.58
N LYS A 116 5.92 -0.39 12.76
CA LYS A 116 5.93 0.36 14.01
C LYS A 116 4.56 0.89 14.42
N PHE A 117 3.75 1.36 13.47
CA PHE A 117 2.51 2.07 13.77
C PHE A 117 1.26 1.21 13.68
N TYR A 118 1.29 0.14 12.89
CA TYR A 118 0.07 -0.63 12.62
C TYR A 118 0.10 -2.07 13.14
N TRP A 119 1.28 -2.65 13.39
CA TRP A 119 1.32 -3.97 14.00
C TRP A 119 0.86 -3.94 15.45
N ASN A 120 -0.17 -4.70 15.78
CA ASN A 120 -0.69 -4.83 17.13
C ASN A 120 -0.38 -6.23 17.69
N GLU A 121 0.56 -6.31 18.62
CA GLU A 121 1.03 -7.58 19.21
C GLU A 121 -0.08 -8.34 19.95
N GLU A 122 -0.98 -7.62 20.64
CA GLU A 122 -2.07 -8.25 21.39
C GLU A 122 -3.07 -8.94 20.46
N LYS A 123 -3.36 -8.32 19.31
CA LYS A 123 -4.26 -8.85 18.29
C LYS A 123 -3.56 -9.82 17.35
N GLY A 124 -2.22 -9.79 17.26
CA GLY A 124 -1.45 -10.51 16.25
C GLY A 124 -1.90 -10.16 14.83
N ALA A 125 -2.14 -8.88 14.58
CA ALA A 125 -2.70 -8.38 13.32
C ALA A 125 -2.33 -6.90 13.09
N TYR A 126 -2.40 -6.44 11.84
CA TYR A 126 -2.33 -5.02 11.50
C TYR A 126 -3.69 -4.36 11.73
N ILE A 127 -3.68 -3.22 12.43
CA ILE A 127 -4.86 -2.38 12.64
C ILE A 127 -5.11 -1.48 11.43
N ASP A 128 -6.36 -1.04 11.24
CA ASP A 128 -6.75 -0.20 10.11
C ASP A 128 -6.12 1.20 10.18
N SER A 129 -6.20 1.83 11.35
CA SER A 129 -5.65 3.15 11.63
C SER A 129 -5.13 3.23 13.06
N PHE A 130 -4.02 3.96 13.23
CA PHE A 130 -3.50 4.32 14.57
C PHE A 130 -4.04 5.67 15.05
N SER A 131 -4.57 6.51 14.16
CA SER A 131 -5.00 7.87 14.46
C SER A 131 -6.23 7.93 15.35
N SER A 132 -7.17 7.03 15.18
CA SER A 132 -8.41 6.96 15.96
C SER A 132 -8.22 6.42 17.37
N GLY A 133 -7.17 5.62 17.62
CA GLY A 133 -6.97 4.89 18.85
C GLY A 133 -7.91 3.69 19.07
N ASN A 134 -8.78 3.38 18.11
CA ASN A 134 -9.75 2.26 18.21
C ASN A 134 -9.08 0.90 18.05
N ASN A 135 -7.90 0.84 17.43
CA ASN A 135 -7.21 -0.40 17.08
C ASN A 135 -8.09 -1.38 16.31
N ASN A 136 -8.96 -0.88 15.44
CA ASN A 136 -9.84 -1.72 14.64
C ASN A 136 -9.02 -2.59 13.67
N VAL A 137 -9.48 -3.82 13.42
CA VAL A 137 -8.84 -4.76 12.49
C VAL A 137 -9.86 -5.20 11.46
N THR A 138 -9.53 -4.97 10.20
CA THR A 138 -10.26 -5.53 9.05
C THR A 138 -9.36 -6.44 8.22
N ARG A 139 -9.93 -7.06 7.20
CA ARG A 139 -9.19 -8.01 6.35
C ARG A 139 -8.22 -7.35 5.40
N HIS A 140 -8.47 -6.11 4.95
CA HIS A 140 -7.73 -5.47 3.86
C HIS A 140 -6.22 -5.37 4.09
N ALA A 141 -5.79 -4.67 5.14
CA ALA A 141 -4.36 -4.56 5.46
C ALA A 141 -3.71 -5.93 5.70
N ASN A 142 -4.42 -6.83 6.35
CA ASN A 142 -3.93 -8.15 6.70
C ASN A 142 -3.81 -9.08 5.48
N ILE A 143 -4.73 -8.99 4.51
CA ILE A 143 -4.62 -9.64 3.20
C ILE A 143 -3.41 -9.08 2.43
N PHE A 144 -3.25 -7.75 2.39
CA PHE A 144 -2.10 -7.14 1.73
C PHE A 144 -0.78 -7.53 2.37
N ALA A 145 -0.74 -7.66 3.72
CA ALA A 145 0.45 -8.13 4.41
C ALA A 145 0.87 -9.53 3.97
N ILE A 146 -0.08 -10.42 3.74
CA ILE A 146 0.17 -11.76 3.22
C ILE A 146 0.59 -11.73 1.76
N LEU A 147 -0.19 -11.05 0.91
CA LEU A 147 -0.02 -11.06 -0.55
C LEU A 147 1.25 -10.33 -1.00
N PHE A 148 1.60 -9.25 -0.32
CA PHE A 148 2.74 -8.41 -0.69
C PHE A 148 4.03 -8.78 0.06
N GLY A 149 3.97 -9.76 0.97
CA GLY A 149 5.14 -10.28 1.66
C GLY A 149 5.63 -9.39 2.82
N PHE A 150 4.77 -8.56 3.40
CA PHE A 150 5.08 -7.84 4.64
C PHE A 150 5.13 -8.77 5.85
N ALA A 151 4.34 -9.84 5.84
CA ALA A 151 4.31 -10.86 6.87
C ALA A 151 5.25 -12.01 6.54
N ASP A 152 6.12 -12.40 7.48
CA ASP A 152 6.85 -13.66 7.42
C ASP A 152 5.91 -14.87 7.64
N ASP A 153 6.43 -16.08 7.54
CA ASP A 153 5.58 -17.28 7.59
C ASP A 153 4.88 -17.43 8.95
N ALA A 154 5.53 -17.08 10.06
CA ALA A 154 4.92 -17.14 11.38
C ALA A 154 3.78 -16.12 11.53
N ARG A 155 3.97 -14.92 11.02
CA ARG A 155 2.92 -13.89 10.98
C ARG A 155 1.78 -14.25 10.03
N LYS A 156 2.07 -14.84 8.87
CA LYS A 156 1.02 -15.34 7.98
C LYS A 156 0.09 -16.31 8.67
N GLU A 157 0.64 -17.25 9.45
CA GLU A 157 -0.18 -18.18 10.25
C GLU A 157 -1.06 -17.44 11.26
N LEU A 158 -0.50 -16.42 11.96
CA LEU A 158 -1.27 -15.59 12.89
C LEU A 158 -2.38 -14.81 12.16
N LEU A 159 -2.08 -14.17 11.04
CA LEU A 159 -3.04 -13.41 10.26
C LEU A 159 -4.15 -14.29 9.70
N MET A 160 -3.81 -15.47 9.19
CA MET A 160 -4.83 -16.45 8.75
C MET A 160 -5.79 -16.79 9.88
N LYS A 161 -5.27 -17.17 11.05
CA LYS A 161 -6.08 -17.56 12.21
C LYS A 161 -6.87 -16.38 12.80
N ASN A 162 -6.21 -15.25 13.04
CA ASN A 162 -6.78 -14.16 13.83
C ASN A 162 -7.70 -13.25 13.00
N VAL A 163 -7.51 -13.22 11.67
CA VAL A 163 -8.21 -12.28 10.79
C VAL A 163 -8.98 -12.99 9.67
N ILE A 164 -8.31 -13.81 8.86
CA ILE A 164 -8.92 -14.31 7.63
C ILE A 164 -9.99 -15.39 7.93
N GLU A 165 -9.69 -16.30 8.85
CA GLU A 165 -10.57 -17.39 9.27
C GLU A 165 -11.46 -17.02 10.47
N ASN A 166 -11.34 -15.80 10.98
CA ASN A 166 -12.11 -15.32 12.11
C ASN A 166 -13.47 -14.77 11.65
N ASP A 167 -14.54 -15.48 11.99
CA ASP A 167 -15.92 -15.10 11.62
C ASP A 167 -16.43 -13.82 12.35
N GLU A 168 -15.75 -13.37 13.42
CA GLU A 168 -16.07 -12.12 14.10
C GLU A 168 -15.60 -10.89 13.30
N ILE A 169 -14.65 -11.06 12.39
CA ILE A 169 -14.19 -10.00 11.50
C ILE A 169 -15.04 -10.00 10.23
N PRO A 170 -15.72 -8.87 9.92
CA PRO A 170 -16.60 -8.79 8.76
C PRO A 170 -15.89 -9.25 7.48
N GLN A 171 -16.63 -9.99 6.66
CA GLN A 171 -16.17 -10.33 5.31
C GLN A 171 -16.20 -9.08 4.43
N ILE A 172 -15.29 -9.05 3.46
CA ILE A 172 -15.22 -8.00 2.45
C ILE A 172 -16.39 -8.16 1.48
#